data_9faabead81800dd0e3f3902f4b2298fb
#
_entry.id   9faabead81800dd0e3f3902f4b2298fb
#
_cell.length_a   1.000
_cell.length_b   1.000
_cell.length_c   1.000
_cell.angle_alpha   90.00
_cell.angle_beta   90.00
_cell.angle_gamma   90.00
#
_symmetry.space_group_name_H-M   'P 1'
#
loop_
_entity.id
_entity.type
_entity.pdbx_description
1 polymer ?
#
loop_
_entity_poly.entity_id
_entity_poly.type
_entity_poly.pdbx_seq_one_letter_code
_entity_poly.pdbx_strand_id
1 'polypeptide(L)'
;SFKNKYSFYRNKGKENYSMSGENTPNYNWDQLDEKVTIEAKEKANNNDYQIDNTYYDKYIREKYDQLKNSSKNTKYDDSKEYEDLDILLSIVKDLNIKMKFAIIPANGKWSDYTGIDSATRQVAYNKIKEIAQNNNIEVMDYSNKEYEEYYMFDAMHLGWRGWIDFERDLYKLKK
;
A
#
# COMPACT_ATOMS: atom_id res chain seq x y z
N SER A 1 9.66 -23.74 -21.54
CA SER A 1 8.69 -24.67 -20.97
C SER A 1 8.37 -24.27 -19.54
N PHE A 2 7.11 -24.28 -19.17
CA PHE A 2 6.59 -23.91 -17.83
C PHE A 2 7.27 -24.74 -16.71
N LYS A 3 7.56 -26.00 -16.96
CA LYS A 3 8.25 -26.91 -16.04
C LYS A 3 9.67 -26.44 -15.67
N ASN A 4 10.40 -25.80 -16.59
CA ASN A 4 11.76 -25.33 -16.32
C ASN A 4 11.77 -24.05 -15.48
N LYS A 5 10.79 -23.15 -15.65
CA LYS A 5 10.63 -21.98 -14.79
C LYS A 5 10.27 -22.38 -13.36
N TYR A 6 9.35 -23.32 -13.19
CA TYR A 6 8.91 -23.80 -11.87
C TYR A 6 10.05 -24.49 -11.11
N SER A 7 10.87 -25.31 -11.79
CA SER A 7 12.04 -25.94 -11.16
C SER A 7 13.12 -24.94 -10.76
N PHE A 8 13.29 -23.86 -11.53
CA PHE A 8 14.23 -22.78 -11.21
C PHE A 8 13.81 -22.04 -9.92
N TYR A 9 12.55 -21.65 -9.79
CA TYR A 9 12.05 -20.99 -8.59
C TYR A 9 12.01 -21.91 -7.36
N ARG A 10 11.68 -23.19 -7.55
CA ARG A 10 11.70 -24.19 -6.47
C ARG A 10 13.11 -24.49 -5.96
N ASN A 11 14.14 -24.41 -6.79
CA ASN A 11 15.54 -24.61 -6.40
C ASN A 11 16.16 -23.34 -5.79
N LYS A 12 15.74 -22.14 -6.22
CA LYS A 12 16.13 -20.87 -5.57
C LYS A 12 15.60 -20.74 -4.14
N GLY A 13 14.42 -21.27 -3.84
CA GLY A 13 13.88 -21.31 -2.47
C GLY A 13 14.58 -22.30 -1.54
N LYS A 14 15.54 -23.10 -2.06
CA LYS A 14 16.36 -24.02 -1.26
C LYS A 14 17.76 -23.48 -0.94
N GLU A 15 18.19 -22.39 -1.56
CA GLU A 15 19.28 -21.61 -1.01
C GLU A 15 18.75 -21.06 0.32
N ASN A 16 19.24 -21.63 1.42
CA ASN A 16 19.00 -21.13 2.75
C ASN A 16 19.40 -19.66 2.78
N TYR A 17 18.45 -18.78 2.52
CA TYR A 17 18.51 -17.45 3.09
C TYR A 17 18.33 -17.64 4.60
N SER A 18 19.35 -18.14 5.25
CA SER A 18 19.55 -17.81 6.65
C SER A 18 19.80 -16.31 6.62
N MET A 19 18.75 -15.54 6.80
CA MET A 19 18.90 -14.20 7.34
C MET A 19 19.46 -14.46 8.74
N SER A 20 20.80 -14.62 8.79
CA SER A 20 21.55 -14.67 10.04
C SER A 20 21.17 -13.39 10.77
N GLY A 21 20.52 -13.53 11.92
CA GLY A 21 20.08 -12.40 12.76
C GLY A 21 21.24 -11.62 13.39
N GLU A 22 22.44 -11.75 12.84
CA GLU A 22 23.64 -11.06 13.27
C GLU A 22 23.83 -9.81 12.42
N ASN A 23 23.40 -8.67 12.92
CA ASN A 23 23.48 -7.31 12.38
C ASN A 23 22.25 -6.79 11.62
N THR A 24 21.05 -6.90 12.21
CA THR A 24 19.99 -5.97 11.78
C THR A 24 20.41 -4.57 12.20
N PRO A 25 20.63 -3.64 11.25
CA PRO A 25 21.02 -2.26 11.57
C PRO A 25 20.01 -1.65 12.54
N ASN A 26 20.47 -0.96 13.57
CA ASN A 26 19.59 -0.21 14.42
C ASN A 26 19.24 1.10 13.72
N TYR A 27 18.13 1.13 13.01
CA TYR A 27 17.67 2.32 12.28
C TYR A 27 17.11 3.35 13.24
N ASN A 28 17.53 4.61 13.08
CA ASN A 28 16.86 5.75 13.67
C ASN A 28 15.69 6.15 12.74
N TRP A 29 14.50 5.60 13.00
CA TRP A 29 13.32 5.79 12.17
C TRP A 29 12.85 7.25 12.11
N ASP A 30 12.98 7.99 13.20
CA ASP A 30 12.59 9.41 13.24
C ASP A 30 13.51 10.25 12.36
N GLN A 31 14.81 9.98 12.38
CA GLN A 31 15.77 10.65 11.50
C GLN A 31 15.56 10.31 10.02
N LEU A 32 15.16 9.06 9.73
CA LEU A 32 14.81 8.64 8.37
C LEU A 32 13.53 9.34 7.89
N ASP A 33 12.49 9.42 8.74
CA ASP A 33 11.24 10.13 8.42
C ASP A 33 11.48 11.62 8.15
N GLU A 34 12.29 12.28 8.98
CA GLU A 34 12.69 13.66 8.74
C GLU A 34 13.40 13.85 7.39
N LYS A 35 14.38 13.00 7.09
CA LYS A 35 15.12 13.05 5.84
C LYS A 35 14.23 12.89 4.62
N VAL A 36 13.36 11.87 4.61
CA VAL A 36 12.46 11.63 3.47
C VAL A 36 11.38 12.72 3.36
N THR A 37 10.99 13.35 4.48
CA THR A 37 10.06 14.48 4.47
C THR A 37 10.67 15.70 3.78
N ILE A 38 11.96 15.99 4.01
CA ILE A 38 12.67 17.06 3.30
C ILE A 38 12.71 16.78 1.80
N GLU A 39 13.07 15.57 1.41
CA GLU A 39 13.08 15.14 0.00
C GLU A 39 11.69 15.27 -0.64
N ALA A 40 10.64 14.82 0.06
CA ALA A 40 9.26 14.89 -0.41
C ALA A 40 8.80 16.32 -0.66
N LYS A 41 9.15 17.26 0.23
CA LYS A 41 8.86 18.69 0.05
C LYS A 41 9.45 19.29 -1.22
N GLU A 42 10.58 18.80 -1.67
CA GLU A 42 11.20 19.24 -2.92
C GLU A 42 10.54 18.59 -4.14
N LYS A 43 10.12 17.33 -4.02
CA LYS A 43 9.62 16.52 -5.13
C LYS A 43 8.11 16.53 -5.31
N ALA A 44 7.34 17.06 -4.35
CA ALA A 44 5.88 17.07 -4.36
C ALA A 44 5.31 18.43 -3.94
N ASN A 45 5.79 19.51 -4.57
CA ASN A 45 5.46 20.91 -4.23
C ASN A 45 4.72 21.68 -5.31
N ASN A 46 4.43 21.07 -6.46
CA ASN A 46 3.77 21.74 -7.58
C ASN A 46 2.26 21.45 -7.66
N ASN A 47 1.71 20.79 -6.63
CA ASN A 47 0.30 20.44 -6.56
C ASN A 47 -0.17 20.32 -5.08
N ASP A 48 -1.46 20.53 -4.85
CA ASP A 48 -2.07 20.51 -3.50
C ASP A 48 -2.25 19.10 -2.91
N TYR A 49 -2.05 18.07 -3.73
CA TYR A 49 -2.24 16.67 -3.37
C TYR A 49 -0.99 16.00 -2.83
N GLN A 50 0.16 16.73 -2.90
CA GLN A 50 1.47 16.20 -2.53
C GLN A 50 1.85 14.93 -3.31
N ILE A 51 1.37 14.84 -4.55
CA ILE A 51 1.77 13.84 -5.53
C ILE A 51 3.11 14.26 -6.13
N ASP A 52 3.97 13.29 -6.43
CA ASP A 52 5.26 13.52 -7.09
C ASP A 52 5.09 14.45 -8.31
N ASN A 53 5.97 15.46 -8.39
CA ASN A 53 5.89 16.50 -9.41
C ASN A 53 5.93 15.93 -10.83
N THR A 54 6.79 14.93 -11.07
CA THR A 54 6.93 14.30 -12.39
C THR A 54 5.69 13.50 -12.76
N TYR A 55 5.14 12.77 -11.79
CA TYR A 55 3.90 12.02 -11.98
C TYR A 55 2.72 12.97 -12.25
N TYR A 56 2.59 14.03 -11.44
CA TYR A 56 1.53 15.02 -11.61
C TYR A 56 1.59 15.70 -12.97
N ASP A 57 2.77 16.18 -13.38
CA ASP A 57 2.97 16.85 -14.65
C ASP A 57 2.65 15.95 -15.85
N LYS A 58 3.06 14.70 -15.78
CA LYS A 58 2.91 13.74 -16.87
C LYS A 58 1.49 13.21 -17.03
N TYR A 59 0.79 12.94 -15.93
CA TYR A 59 -0.46 12.18 -15.98
C TYR A 59 -1.70 12.97 -15.56
N ILE A 60 -1.55 14.07 -14.83
CA ILE A 60 -2.66 14.78 -14.21
C ILE A 60 -2.83 16.18 -14.79
N ARG A 61 -1.78 16.98 -14.86
CA ARG A 61 -1.83 18.42 -15.15
C ARG A 61 -2.71 18.77 -16.34
N GLU A 62 -2.50 18.14 -17.49
CA GLU A 62 -3.25 18.44 -18.72
C GLU A 62 -4.73 18.02 -18.66
N LYS A 63 -5.06 17.07 -17.79
CA LYS A 63 -6.42 16.52 -17.65
C LYS A 63 -7.09 16.93 -16.35
N TYR A 64 -6.47 17.83 -15.60
CA TYR A 64 -6.88 18.18 -14.25
C TYR A 64 -8.38 18.46 -14.14
N ASP A 65 -8.91 19.41 -14.90
CA ASP A 65 -10.32 19.78 -14.85
C ASP A 65 -11.26 18.64 -15.28
N GLN A 66 -10.82 17.78 -16.21
CA GLN A 66 -11.59 16.62 -16.65
C GLN A 66 -11.68 15.53 -15.58
N LEU A 67 -10.69 15.45 -14.68
CA LEU A 67 -10.64 14.47 -13.61
C LEU A 67 -11.48 14.85 -12.39
N LYS A 68 -11.92 16.10 -12.29
CA LYS A 68 -12.80 16.56 -11.21
C LYS A 68 -14.12 15.80 -11.24
N ASN A 69 -14.43 15.13 -10.11
CA ASN A 69 -15.64 14.30 -9.97
C ASN A 69 -15.80 13.18 -11.03
N SER A 70 -14.73 12.83 -11.75
CA SER A 70 -14.77 11.79 -12.79
C SER A 70 -15.12 10.41 -12.23
N SER A 71 -14.88 10.19 -10.96
CA SER A 71 -15.09 8.91 -10.25
C SER A 71 -16.23 8.96 -9.21
N LYS A 72 -17.07 10.01 -9.23
CA LYS A 72 -18.13 10.24 -8.24
C LYS A 72 -19.20 9.13 -8.12
N ASN A 73 -19.27 8.25 -9.11
CA ASN A 73 -20.23 7.14 -9.13
C ASN A 73 -19.56 5.80 -8.73
N THR A 74 -18.29 5.85 -8.30
CA THR A 74 -17.58 4.64 -7.83
C THR A 74 -18.25 4.10 -6.58
N LYS A 75 -18.46 2.78 -6.56
CA LYS A 75 -19.00 2.03 -5.42
C LYS A 75 -18.05 0.89 -5.10
N TYR A 76 -17.90 0.61 -3.81
CA TYR A 76 -17.03 -0.45 -3.30
C TYR A 76 -17.80 -1.51 -2.48
N ASP A 77 -19.12 -1.45 -2.47
CA ASP A 77 -19.98 -2.34 -1.68
C ASP A 77 -20.16 -3.73 -2.31
N ASP A 78 -20.06 -3.82 -3.65
CA ASP A 78 -20.36 -5.04 -4.42
C ASP A 78 -19.27 -5.30 -5.48
N SER A 79 -18.03 -5.55 -5.02
CA SER A 79 -16.93 -5.91 -5.91
C SER A 79 -16.66 -7.41 -5.87
N LYS A 80 -16.54 -8.05 -7.04
CA LYS A 80 -16.12 -9.46 -7.16
C LYS A 80 -14.71 -9.71 -6.62
N GLU A 81 -13.87 -8.69 -6.56
CA GLU A 81 -12.53 -8.76 -5.99
C GLU A 81 -12.54 -9.20 -4.51
N TYR A 82 -13.64 -8.97 -3.80
CA TYR A 82 -13.79 -9.44 -2.42
C TYR A 82 -13.94 -10.96 -2.32
N GLU A 83 -14.64 -11.58 -3.27
CA GLU A 83 -14.76 -13.03 -3.36
C GLU A 83 -13.40 -13.65 -3.69
N ASP A 84 -12.66 -13.07 -4.63
CA ASP A 84 -11.33 -13.52 -5.00
C ASP A 84 -10.34 -13.37 -3.85
N LEU A 85 -10.42 -12.28 -3.09
CA LEU A 85 -9.62 -12.08 -1.89
C LEU A 85 -9.94 -13.15 -0.82
N ASP A 86 -11.22 -13.42 -0.56
CA ASP A 86 -11.64 -14.42 0.43
C ASP A 86 -11.14 -15.82 0.05
N ILE A 87 -11.26 -16.20 -1.23
CA ILE A 87 -10.72 -17.47 -1.76
C ILE A 87 -9.21 -17.53 -1.55
N LEU A 88 -8.47 -16.47 -1.90
CA LEU A 88 -7.02 -16.40 -1.72
C LEU A 88 -6.63 -16.60 -0.25
N LEU A 89 -7.29 -15.88 0.66
CA LEU A 89 -6.96 -15.95 2.09
C LEU A 89 -7.37 -17.30 2.70
N SER A 90 -8.46 -17.92 2.23
CA SER A 90 -8.83 -19.27 2.65
C SER A 90 -7.77 -20.31 2.26
N ILE A 91 -7.21 -20.22 1.05
CA ILE A 91 -6.12 -21.10 0.59
C ILE A 91 -4.87 -20.88 1.46
N VAL A 92 -4.51 -19.63 1.76
CA VAL A 92 -3.38 -19.31 2.65
C VAL A 92 -3.56 -19.97 4.02
N LYS A 93 -4.77 -19.90 4.58
CA LYS A 93 -5.15 -20.52 5.84
C LYS A 93 -5.05 -22.05 5.77
N ASP A 94 -5.62 -22.68 4.74
CA ASP A 94 -5.62 -24.12 4.56
C ASP A 94 -4.21 -24.69 4.38
N LEU A 95 -3.34 -23.95 3.72
CA LEU A 95 -1.91 -24.29 3.57
C LEU A 95 -1.06 -23.95 4.82
N ASN A 96 -1.66 -23.38 5.85
CA ASN A 96 -0.99 -22.94 7.06
C ASN A 96 0.21 -22.00 6.78
N ILE A 97 0.04 -21.10 5.82
CA ILE A 97 1.06 -20.10 5.46
C ILE A 97 0.97 -18.94 6.45
N LYS A 98 2.08 -18.62 7.10
CA LYS A 98 2.18 -17.40 7.93
C LYS A 98 2.22 -16.18 7.03
N MET A 99 1.14 -15.40 7.03
CA MET A 99 0.97 -14.21 6.22
C MET A 99 0.49 -13.04 7.06
N LYS A 100 0.90 -11.83 6.69
CA LYS A 100 0.28 -10.57 7.11
C LYS A 100 -0.22 -9.84 5.88
N PHE A 101 -1.35 -9.19 6.00
CA PHE A 101 -1.97 -8.42 4.93
C PHE A 101 -1.82 -6.93 5.22
N ALA A 102 -1.38 -6.14 4.25
CA ALA A 102 -1.24 -4.69 4.41
C ALA A 102 -2.33 -3.97 3.61
N ILE A 103 -3.07 -3.07 4.26
CA ILE A 103 -4.01 -2.16 3.60
C ILE A 103 -3.30 -0.83 3.40
N ILE A 104 -2.95 -0.54 2.15
CA ILE A 104 -2.35 0.74 1.75
C ILE A 104 -3.48 1.74 1.49
N PRO A 105 -3.41 2.98 2.01
CA PRO A 105 -4.42 3.98 1.77
C PRO A 105 -4.37 4.51 0.33
N ALA A 106 -5.46 5.11 -0.11
CA ALA A 106 -5.43 6.02 -1.25
C ALA A 106 -4.95 7.42 -0.81
N ASN A 107 -4.50 8.25 -1.76
CA ASN A 107 -4.31 9.68 -1.48
C ASN A 107 -5.68 10.33 -1.29
N GLY A 108 -6.02 10.68 -0.05
CA GLY A 108 -7.33 11.17 0.33
C GLY A 108 -7.72 12.47 -0.39
N LYS A 109 -6.82 13.46 -0.44
CA LYS A 109 -7.06 14.74 -1.11
C LYS A 109 -7.33 14.54 -2.61
N TRP A 110 -6.57 13.69 -3.28
CA TRP A 110 -6.76 13.40 -4.70
C TRP A 110 -8.06 12.62 -4.95
N SER A 111 -8.36 11.64 -4.10
CA SER A 111 -9.58 10.85 -4.21
C SER A 111 -10.83 11.73 -4.03
N ASP A 112 -10.82 12.64 -3.06
CA ASP A 112 -11.91 13.60 -2.86
C ASP A 112 -12.10 14.51 -4.08
N TYR A 113 -11.01 14.98 -4.69
CA TYR A 113 -11.08 15.78 -5.92
C TYR A 113 -11.72 15.01 -7.07
N THR A 114 -11.37 13.73 -7.23
CA THR A 114 -11.96 12.88 -8.28
C THR A 114 -13.37 12.39 -7.96
N GLY A 115 -13.88 12.66 -6.76
CA GLY A 115 -15.25 12.39 -6.34
C GLY A 115 -15.45 11.08 -5.57
N ILE A 116 -14.37 10.45 -5.11
CA ILE A 116 -14.46 9.29 -4.20
C ILE A 116 -14.19 9.79 -2.78
N ASP A 117 -15.23 10.10 -2.03
CA ASP A 117 -15.12 10.61 -0.68
C ASP A 117 -14.59 9.56 0.33
N SER A 118 -14.19 10.02 1.52
CA SER A 118 -13.65 9.15 2.56
C SER A 118 -14.64 8.06 2.98
N ALA A 119 -15.94 8.38 3.08
CA ALA A 119 -16.95 7.39 3.46
C ALA A 119 -17.00 6.23 2.46
N THR A 120 -16.96 6.53 1.17
CA THR A 120 -16.92 5.52 0.10
C THR A 120 -15.65 4.65 0.19
N ARG A 121 -14.48 5.25 0.41
CA ARG A 121 -13.22 4.51 0.57
C ARG A 121 -13.22 3.61 1.82
N GLN A 122 -13.78 4.09 2.94
CA GLN A 122 -13.88 3.32 4.17
C GLN A 122 -14.72 2.04 4.00
N VAL A 123 -15.71 2.02 3.10
CA VAL A 123 -16.45 0.79 2.75
C VAL A 123 -15.48 -0.29 2.27
N ALA A 124 -14.58 0.04 1.35
CA ALA A 124 -13.58 -0.91 0.83
C ALA A 124 -12.63 -1.39 1.93
N TYR A 125 -12.05 -0.46 2.70
CA TYR A 125 -11.10 -0.83 3.76
C TYR A 125 -11.73 -1.73 4.83
N ASN A 126 -12.95 -1.42 5.24
CA ASN A 126 -13.65 -2.21 6.23
C ASN A 126 -14.00 -3.60 5.69
N LYS A 127 -14.41 -3.71 4.42
CA LYS A 127 -14.70 -5.00 3.79
C LYS A 127 -13.45 -5.88 3.68
N ILE A 128 -12.32 -5.31 3.28
CA ILE A 128 -11.03 -6.02 3.24
C ILE A 128 -10.62 -6.50 4.64
N LYS A 129 -10.77 -5.65 5.66
CA LYS A 129 -10.48 -6.02 7.06
C LYS A 129 -11.36 -7.17 7.54
N GLU A 130 -12.66 -7.11 7.25
CA GLU A 130 -13.61 -8.17 7.58
C GLU A 130 -13.18 -9.51 6.97
N ILE A 131 -12.86 -9.54 5.68
CA ILE A 131 -12.43 -10.74 4.98
C ILE A 131 -11.14 -11.31 5.58
N ALA A 132 -10.15 -10.46 5.86
CA ALA A 132 -8.90 -10.88 6.48
C ALA A 132 -9.13 -11.47 7.87
N GLN A 133 -9.98 -10.84 8.69
CA GLN A 133 -10.35 -11.33 10.04
C GLN A 133 -11.05 -12.69 10.00
N ASN A 134 -12.00 -12.88 9.05
CA ASN A 134 -12.70 -14.15 8.87
C ASN A 134 -11.75 -15.31 8.51
N ASN A 135 -10.63 -15.00 7.88
CA ASN A 135 -9.59 -15.96 7.54
C ASN A 135 -8.46 -16.02 8.59
N ASN A 136 -8.58 -15.35 9.74
CA ASN A 136 -7.57 -15.25 10.79
C ASN A 136 -6.23 -14.69 10.29
N ILE A 137 -6.26 -13.77 9.34
CA ILE A 137 -5.08 -13.08 8.81
C ILE A 137 -4.89 -11.76 9.54
N GLU A 138 -3.69 -11.54 10.06
CA GLU A 138 -3.33 -10.27 10.70
C GLU A 138 -3.19 -9.16 9.66
N VAL A 139 -3.78 -7.99 9.96
CA VAL A 139 -3.79 -6.83 9.06
C VAL A 139 -2.90 -5.73 9.62
N MET A 140 -1.99 -5.24 8.79
CA MET A 140 -1.30 -3.95 8.97
C MET A 140 -2.15 -2.88 8.27
N ASP A 141 -2.90 -2.10 9.03
CA ASP A 141 -3.89 -1.17 8.50
C ASP A 141 -3.36 0.27 8.48
N TYR A 142 -3.11 0.79 7.28
CA TYR A 142 -2.70 2.17 7.05
C TYR A 142 -3.84 3.04 6.49
N SER A 143 -5.09 2.55 6.46
CA SER A 143 -6.23 3.26 5.87
C SER A 143 -6.53 4.61 6.53
N ASN A 144 -6.09 4.82 7.76
CA ASN A 144 -6.20 6.11 8.46
C ASN A 144 -5.17 7.16 8.03
N LYS A 145 -4.24 6.82 7.13
CA LYS A 145 -3.17 7.68 6.64
C LYS A 145 -3.49 8.39 5.31
N GLU A 146 -4.73 8.36 4.86
CA GLU A 146 -5.18 8.94 3.57
C GLU A 146 -4.79 10.43 3.39
N TYR A 147 -4.76 11.20 4.49
CA TYR A 147 -4.48 12.63 4.48
C TYR A 147 -3.12 12.99 5.10
N GLU A 148 -2.32 11.97 5.45
CA GLU A 148 -0.99 12.21 6.00
C GLU A 148 -0.08 12.79 4.91
N GLU A 149 0.63 13.87 5.24
CA GLU A 149 1.50 14.57 4.29
C GLU A 149 2.63 13.68 3.79
N TYR A 150 2.85 13.68 2.47
CA TYR A 150 3.91 12.92 1.78
C TYR A 150 3.86 11.41 2.02
N TYR A 151 2.69 10.91 2.44
CA TYR A 151 2.49 9.49 2.68
C TYR A 151 2.35 8.70 1.39
N MET A 152 1.69 9.30 0.39
CA MET A 152 1.46 8.71 -0.93
C MET A 152 2.35 9.38 -1.98
N PHE A 153 2.92 8.56 -2.88
CA PHE A 153 3.68 9.04 -4.04
C PHE A 153 2.75 9.59 -5.13
N ASP A 154 1.66 8.89 -5.36
CA ASP A 154 0.60 9.24 -6.32
C ASP A 154 -0.79 8.97 -5.73
N ALA A 155 -1.74 8.52 -6.54
CA ALA A 155 -3.10 8.22 -6.09
C ALA A 155 -3.19 6.99 -5.17
N MET A 156 -2.30 5.98 -5.34
CA MET A 156 -2.43 4.65 -4.73
C MET A 156 -1.12 4.03 -4.23
N HIS A 157 0.04 4.57 -4.56
CA HIS A 157 1.32 3.99 -4.16
C HIS A 157 1.90 4.74 -2.97
N LEU A 158 2.51 4.00 -2.04
CA LEU A 158 3.22 4.61 -0.91
C LEU A 158 4.31 5.54 -1.41
N GLY A 159 4.39 6.70 -0.78
CA GLY A 159 5.42 7.70 -0.99
C GLY A 159 6.53 7.59 0.06
N TRP A 160 7.21 8.68 0.23
CA TRP A 160 8.38 8.82 1.11
C TRP A 160 8.10 8.35 2.54
N ARG A 161 7.17 9.00 3.24
CA ARG A 161 6.82 8.68 4.62
C ARG A 161 6.05 7.38 4.75
N GLY A 162 5.22 7.07 3.74
CA GLY A 162 4.48 5.80 3.71
C GLY A 162 5.41 4.59 3.69
N TRP A 163 6.51 4.65 2.94
CA TRP A 163 7.52 3.59 2.93
C TRP A 163 8.25 3.48 4.27
N ILE A 164 8.56 4.58 4.95
CA ILE A 164 9.22 4.56 6.27
C ILE A 164 8.33 3.86 7.30
N ASP A 165 7.04 4.18 7.35
CA ASP A 165 6.10 3.52 8.25
C ASP A 165 5.98 2.03 7.96
N PHE A 166 5.83 1.67 6.68
CA PHE A 166 5.70 0.28 6.26
C PHE A 166 6.96 -0.54 6.58
N GLU A 167 8.14 -0.02 6.24
CA GLU A 167 9.42 -0.69 6.53
C GLU A 167 9.68 -0.82 8.03
N ARG A 168 9.34 0.21 8.83
CA ARG A 168 9.44 0.17 10.28
C ARG A 168 8.59 -0.94 10.89
N ASP A 169 7.38 -1.14 10.39
CA ASP A 169 6.51 -2.20 10.87
C ASP A 169 7.00 -3.58 10.40
N LEU A 170 7.45 -3.72 9.16
CA LEU A 170 8.11 -4.95 8.70
C LEU A 170 9.35 -5.30 9.54
N TYR A 171 10.12 -4.29 9.95
CA TYR A 171 11.30 -4.50 10.80
C TYR A 171 10.94 -5.03 12.18
N LYS A 172 9.82 -4.61 12.76
CA LYS A 172 9.31 -5.14 14.03
C LYS A 172 8.94 -6.62 13.95
N LEU A 173 8.52 -7.10 12.76
CA LEU A 173 8.16 -8.51 12.57
C LEU A 173 9.36 -9.46 12.55
N LYS A 174 10.58 -8.95 12.39
CA LYS A 174 11.81 -9.75 12.40
C LYS A 174 12.37 -10.00 13.81
N LYS A 175 11.84 -9.30 14.80
CA LYS A 175 12.21 -9.46 16.21
C LYS A 175 11.26 -10.42 16.90
#